data_30a132ef306c0423594d6704e7c44982
#
_entry.id   30a132ef306c0423594d6704e7c44982
#
_cell.length_a   1.000
_cell.length_b   1.000
_cell.length_c   1.000
_cell.angle_alpha   90.00
_cell.angle_beta   90.00
_cell.angle_gamma   90.00
#
_symmetry.space_group_name_H-M   'P 1'
#
loop_
_entity.id
_entity.type
_entity.pdbx_description
1 polymer ?
#
loop_
_entity_poly.entity_id
_entity_poly.type
_entity_poly.pdbx_seq_one_letter_code
_entity_poly.pdbx_strand_id
1 'polypeptide(L)'
;MTLKELHDYLLSFPNTWLDFPFGEETSVYKIGYAETSGKMFALIADKAKPLRLSLKCDPLLSERLREVYETVLPGYHLSKKHWNTILLTGQVPDDELRSLIQMSYNLAAGAKSD
;
A
#
# COMPACT_ATOMS: atom_id res chain seq x y z
N MET A 1 3.74 -5.84 -11.86
CA MET A 1 3.57 -4.41 -12.18
C MET A 1 4.91 -3.69 -12.08
N THR A 2 5.20 -2.84 -13.05
CA THR A 2 6.37 -1.96 -12.97
C THR A 2 6.08 -0.82 -11.98
N LEU A 3 7.13 -0.09 -11.59
CA LEU A 3 6.96 1.08 -10.72
C LEU A 3 6.02 2.10 -11.36
N LYS A 4 6.17 2.36 -12.66
CA LYS A 4 5.30 3.30 -13.38
C LYS A 4 3.85 2.85 -13.42
N GLU A 5 3.61 1.59 -13.72
CA GLU A 5 2.25 1.03 -13.74
C GLU A 5 1.60 1.12 -12.37
N LEU A 6 2.35 0.79 -11.32
CA LEU A 6 1.87 0.85 -9.94
C LEU A 6 1.57 2.30 -9.53
N HIS A 7 2.47 3.22 -9.85
CA HIS A 7 2.30 4.65 -9.59
C HIS A 7 1.01 5.17 -10.27
N ASP A 8 0.85 4.89 -11.56
CA ASP A 8 -0.32 5.33 -12.32
C ASP A 8 -1.61 4.73 -11.75
N TYR A 9 -1.58 3.46 -11.36
CA TYR A 9 -2.73 2.79 -10.78
C TYR A 9 -3.14 3.42 -9.45
N LEU A 10 -2.18 3.66 -8.55
CA LEU A 10 -2.44 4.27 -7.25
C LEU A 10 -3.04 5.67 -7.38
N LEU A 11 -2.54 6.47 -8.33
CA LEU A 11 -3.05 7.81 -8.55
C LEU A 11 -4.35 7.85 -9.36
N SER A 12 -4.82 6.71 -9.87
CA SER A 12 -6.10 6.63 -10.57
C SER A 12 -7.30 6.65 -9.62
N PHE A 13 -7.11 6.40 -8.34
CA PHE A 13 -8.17 6.41 -7.35
C PHE A 13 -8.60 7.86 -7.05
N PRO A 14 -9.90 8.09 -6.76
CA PRO A 14 -10.39 9.45 -6.47
C PRO A 14 -9.72 10.11 -5.27
N ASN A 15 -9.44 11.41 -5.38
CA ASN A 15 -8.88 12.24 -4.32
C ASN A 15 -7.53 11.77 -3.79
N THR A 16 -6.73 11.12 -4.64
CA THR A 16 -5.40 10.64 -4.27
C THR A 16 -4.33 11.61 -4.75
N TRP A 17 -3.24 11.67 -4.00
CA TRP A 17 -2.10 12.49 -4.34
C TRP A 17 -0.84 11.91 -3.73
N LEU A 18 0.31 12.34 -4.28
CA LEU A 18 1.63 11.84 -3.91
C LEU A 18 2.31 12.81 -2.95
N ASP A 19 2.94 12.27 -1.90
CA ASP A 19 3.69 13.05 -0.92
C ASP A 19 4.97 12.32 -0.57
N PHE A 20 5.91 13.03 0.05
CA PHE A 20 7.19 12.49 0.47
C PHE A 20 7.53 12.87 1.92
N PRO A 21 6.64 12.56 2.88
CA PRO A 21 6.85 12.97 4.28
C PRO A 21 8.02 12.26 4.95
N PHE A 22 8.50 11.16 4.38
CA PHE A 22 9.59 10.36 4.94
C PHE A 22 10.88 10.46 4.10
N GLY A 23 10.95 11.41 3.17
CA GLY A 23 12.11 11.58 2.30
C GLY A 23 11.83 11.16 0.87
N GLU A 24 12.74 11.55 -0.03
CA GLU A 24 12.57 11.38 -1.48
C GLU A 24 12.52 9.92 -1.95
N GLU A 25 13.03 8.99 -1.16
CA GLU A 25 13.10 7.59 -1.55
C GLU A 25 11.83 6.79 -1.22
N THR A 26 10.88 7.42 -0.54
CA THR A 26 9.61 6.78 -0.18
C THR A 26 8.45 7.59 -0.73
N SER A 27 7.79 7.05 -1.74
CA SER A 27 6.57 7.64 -2.29
C SER A 27 5.40 7.25 -1.41
N VAL A 28 4.64 8.24 -0.94
CA VAL A 28 3.48 8.02 -0.08
C VAL A 28 2.24 8.49 -0.81
N TYR A 29 1.26 7.61 -0.93
CA TYR A 29 -0.01 7.88 -1.62
C TYR A 29 -1.08 8.12 -0.57
N LYS A 30 -1.70 9.29 -0.62
CA LYS A 30 -2.66 9.75 0.36
C LYS A 30 -4.02 10.02 -0.27
N ILE A 31 -5.06 9.96 0.57
CA ILE A 31 -6.44 10.27 0.19
C ILE A 31 -6.88 11.50 0.97
N GLY A 32 -7.63 12.38 0.31
CA GLY A 32 -8.21 13.56 0.96
C GLY A 32 -7.50 14.83 0.57
N TYR A 33 -7.82 15.90 1.26
CA TYR A 33 -7.28 17.22 0.94
C TYR A 33 -5.89 17.40 1.53
N ALA A 34 -4.99 18.00 0.75
CA ALA A 34 -3.63 18.29 1.18
C ALA A 34 -3.60 19.14 2.47
N GLU A 35 -4.57 20.04 2.62
CA GLU A 35 -4.68 20.90 3.79
C GLU A 35 -4.93 20.12 5.09
N THR A 36 -5.52 18.94 5.01
CA THR A 36 -5.78 18.09 6.17
C THR A 36 -4.74 17.00 6.34
N SER A 37 -3.63 17.09 5.59
CA SER A 37 -2.54 16.09 5.57
C SER A 37 -2.94 14.73 4.98
N GLY A 38 -4.19 14.55 4.60
CA GLY A 38 -4.66 13.31 3.99
C GLY A 38 -4.45 12.06 4.85
N LYS A 39 -4.88 10.92 4.33
CA LYS A 39 -4.67 9.62 4.97
C LYS A 39 -3.87 8.71 4.03
N MET A 40 -2.80 8.14 4.53
CA MET A 40 -1.97 7.22 3.76
C MET A 40 -2.71 5.93 3.46
N PHE A 41 -2.61 5.45 2.22
CA PHE A 41 -3.12 4.12 1.87
C PHE A 41 -2.08 3.25 1.16
N ALA A 42 -0.99 3.84 0.68
CA ALA A 42 0.09 3.07 0.07
C ALA A 42 1.42 3.81 0.22
N LEU A 43 2.49 3.04 0.40
CA LEU A 43 3.86 3.54 0.39
C LEU A 43 4.67 2.65 -0.53
N ILE A 44 5.56 3.26 -1.32
CA ILE A 44 6.51 2.52 -2.17
C ILE A 44 7.92 2.95 -1.79
N ALA A 45 8.78 1.98 -1.49
CA ALA A 45 10.21 2.22 -1.37
C ALA A 45 10.79 2.16 -2.79
N ASP A 46 10.89 3.31 -3.43
CA ASP A 46 11.18 3.45 -4.87
C ASP A 46 12.52 2.85 -5.30
N LYS A 47 13.51 2.88 -4.40
CA LYS A 47 14.86 2.39 -4.71
C LYS A 47 15.16 1.02 -4.15
N ALA A 48 14.21 0.40 -3.46
CA ALA A 48 14.38 -0.95 -2.95
C ALA A 48 14.36 -1.96 -4.10
N LYS A 49 15.15 -3.03 -3.97
CA LYS A 49 15.20 -4.11 -4.95
C LYS A 49 15.09 -5.44 -4.23
N PRO A 50 13.95 -6.13 -4.35
CA PRO A 50 12.76 -5.75 -5.12
C PRO A 50 12.04 -4.53 -4.51
N LEU A 51 11.19 -3.90 -5.29
CA LEU A 51 10.33 -2.82 -4.79
C LEU A 51 9.50 -3.31 -3.61
N ARG A 52 9.25 -2.42 -2.65
CA ARG A 52 8.42 -2.72 -1.49
C ARG A 52 7.18 -1.85 -1.52
N LEU A 53 6.03 -2.51 -1.51
CA LEU A 53 4.72 -1.84 -1.47
C LEU A 53 4.10 -2.10 -0.11
N SER A 54 3.83 -1.05 0.66
CA SER A 54 3.16 -1.16 1.95
C SER A 54 1.71 -0.73 1.82
N LEU A 55 0.79 -1.55 2.31
CA LEU A 55 -0.65 -1.34 2.22
C LEU A 55 -1.31 -1.60 3.57
N LYS A 56 -2.38 -0.87 3.84
CA LYS A 56 -3.25 -1.17 4.98
C LYS A 56 -4.01 -2.46 4.70
N CYS A 57 -4.25 -3.23 5.74
CA CYS A 57 -4.96 -4.49 5.61
C CYS A 57 -5.69 -4.82 6.91
N ASP A 58 -6.82 -5.49 6.78
CA ASP A 58 -7.50 -6.07 7.93
C ASP A 58 -6.54 -7.01 8.69
N PRO A 59 -6.48 -6.94 10.04
CA PRO A 59 -5.51 -7.73 10.80
C PRO A 59 -5.57 -9.25 10.56
N LEU A 60 -6.75 -9.82 10.44
CA LEU A 60 -6.88 -11.27 10.20
C LEU A 60 -6.38 -11.64 8.81
N LEU A 61 -6.73 -10.85 7.81
CA LEU A 61 -6.24 -11.05 6.45
C LEU A 61 -4.73 -10.83 6.37
N SER A 62 -4.20 -9.84 7.09
CA SER A 62 -2.77 -9.57 7.15
C SER A 62 -1.98 -10.80 7.58
N GLU A 63 -2.41 -11.45 8.67
CA GLU A 63 -1.77 -12.66 9.18
C GLU A 63 -1.85 -13.79 8.15
N ARG A 64 -3.00 -13.97 7.53
CA ARG A 64 -3.21 -15.00 6.54
C ARG A 64 -2.31 -14.82 5.31
N LEU A 65 -2.19 -13.60 4.83
CA LEU A 65 -1.33 -13.29 3.69
C LEU A 65 0.14 -13.58 4.01
N ARG A 66 0.58 -13.27 5.24
CA ARG A 66 1.95 -13.56 5.67
C ARG A 66 2.23 -15.06 5.74
N GLU A 67 1.23 -15.86 6.07
CA GLU A 67 1.35 -17.33 6.08
C GLU A 67 1.40 -17.92 4.67
N VAL A 68 0.62 -17.35 3.74
CA VAL A 68 0.50 -17.85 2.37
C VAL A 68 1.68 -17.41 1.49
N TYR A 69 2.14 -16.17 1.66
CA TYR A 69 3.18 -15.58 0.83
C TYR A 69 4.41 -15.20 1.63
N GLU A 70 5.56 -15.78 1.29
CA GLU A 70 6.84 -15.43 1.92
C GLU A 70 7.21 -13.97 1.67
N THR A 71 6.75 -13.38 0.57
CA THR A 71 7.03 -12.00 0.21
C THR A 71 6.12 -10.99 0.87
N VAL A 72 5.14 -11.43 1.67
CA VAL A 72 4.29 -10.53 2.46
C VAL A 72 4.80 -10.52 3.90
N LEU A 73 5.23 -9.35 4.35
CA LEU A 73 5.87 -9.14 5.65
C LEU A 73 5.06 -8.15 6.49
N PRO A 74 5.26 -8.14 7.82
CA PRO A 74 4.70 -7.06 8.64
C PRO A 74 5.18 -5.69 8.15
N GLY A 75 4.33 -4.68 8.29
CA GLY A 75 4.64 -3.35 7.79
C GLY A 75 5.96 -2.79 8.32
N TYR A 76 6.83 -2.38 7.41
CA TYR A 76 8.15 -1.83 7.73
C TYR A 76 8.02 -0.39 8.22
N HIS A 77 8.43 -0.13 9.45
CA HIS A 77 8.28 1.17 10.13
C HIS A 77 6.82 1.64 10.26
N LEU A 78 5.87 0.70 10.22
CA LEU A 78 4.44 0.98 10.32
C LEU A 78 3.81 0.06 11.37
N SER A 79 2.55 0.32 11.71
CA SER A 79 1.81 -0.58 12.60
C SER A 79 1.72 -1.96 11.97
N LYS A 80 2.32 -2.96 12.59
CA LYS A 80 2.38 -4.33 12.06
C LYS A 80 1.03 -5.03 12.09
N LYS A 81 0.11 -4.54 12.91
CA LYS A 81 -1.25 -5.06 12.99
C LYS A 81 -2.09 -4.65 11.79
N HIS A 82 -1.88 -3.43 11.29
CA HIS A 82 -2.72 -2.81 10.26
C HIS A 82 -2.05 -2.65 8.90
N TRP A 83 -0.77 -2.96 8.81
CA TRP A 83 0.01 -2.76 7.58
C TRP A 83 0.81 -4.00 7.22
N ASN A 84 0.85 -4.32 5.94
CA ASN A 84 1.77 -5.29 5.36
C ASN A 84 2.69 -4.62 4.36
N THR A 85 3.92 -5.14 4.26
CA THR A 85 4.87 -4.75 3.21
C THR A 85 5.02 -5.93 2.27
N ILE A 86 4.75 -5.71 1.00
CA ILE A 86 4.82 -6.74 -0.05
C ILE A 86 6.07 -6.50 -0.86
N LEU A 87 6.93 -7.53 -0.95
CA LEU A 87 8.07 -7.51 -1.85
C LEU A 87 7.57 -7.86 -3.26
N LEU A 88 7.76 -6.93 -4.20
CA LEU A 88 7.21 -7.09 -5.56
C LEU A 88 8.10 -7.98 -6.42
N THR A 89 8.04 -9.28 -6.15
CA THR A 89 8.80 -10.32 -6.87
C THR A 89 7.96 -11.05 -7.92
N GLY A 90 6.65 -10.80 -7.94
CA GLY A 90 5.70 -11.55 -8.77
C GLY A 90 5.05 -12.71 -8.04
N GLN A 91 5.45 -13.01 -6.79
CA GLN A 91 4.82 -14.07 -6.02
C GLN A 91 3.34 -13.78 -5.77
N VAL A 92 3.02 -12.53 -5.39
CA VAL A 92 1.63 -12.08 -5.30
C VAL A 92 1.20 -11.63 -6.70
N PRO A 93 0.19 -12.29 -7.30
CA PRO A 93 -0.25 -11.93 -8.67
C PRO A 93 -0.79 -10.51 -8.77
N ASP A 94 -0.69 -9.91 -9.95
CA ASP A 94 -1.11 -8.51 -10.18
C ASP A 94 -2.58 -8.28 -9.85
N ASP A 95 -3.47 -9.21 -10.18
CA ASP A 95 -4.89 -9.08 -9.89
C ASP A 95 -5.15 -9.07 -8.38
N GLU A 96 -4.40 -9.87 -7.62
CA GLU A 96 -4.50 -9.86 -6.16
C GLU A 96 -3.91 -8.59 -5.58
N LEU A 97 -2.80 -8.10 -6.14
CA LEU A 97 -2.24 -6.79 -5.74
C LEU A 97 -3.26 -5.68 -5.92
N ARG A 98 -3.98 -5.66 -7.04
CA ARG A 98 -5.03 -4.66 -7.28
C ARG A 98 -6.14 -4.74 -6.25
N SER A 99 -6.55 -5.96 -5.88
CA SER A 99 -7.56 -6.17 -4.84
C SER A 99 -7.09 -5.67 -3.48
N LEU A 100 -5.84 -5.94 -3.13
CA LEU A 100 -5.25 -5.50 -1.86
C LEU A 100 -5.09 -3.97 -1.83
N ILE A 101 -4.75 -3.37 -2.95
CA ILE A 101 -4.67 -1.91 -3.08
C ILE A 101 -6.05 -1.28 -2.89
N GLN A 102 -7.09 -1.85 -3.53
CA GLN A 102 -8.47 -1.37 -3.37
C GLN A 102 -8.92 -1.46 -1.92
N MET A 103 -8.59 -2.56 -1.24
CA MET A 103 -8.91 -2.73 0.17
C MET A 103 -8.22 -1.66 1.02
N SER A 104 -6.93 -1.42 0.78
CA SER A 104 -6.17 -0.42 1.51
C SER A 104 -6.77 0.98 1.32
N TYR A 105 -7.12 1.31 0.08
CA TYR A 105 -7.79 2.56 -0.24
C TYR A 105 -9.10 2.70 0.55
N ASN A 106 -9.93 1.67 0.52
CA ASN A 106 -11.21 1.68 1.22
C ASN A 106 -11.05 1.85 2.73
N LEU A 107 -10.09 1.16 3.34
CA LEU A 107 -9.81 1.29 4.76
C LEU A 107 -9.34 2.70 5.12
N ALA A 108 -8.45 3.27 4.34
CA ALA A 108 -7.94 4.61 4.58
C ALA A 108 -9.00 5.68 4.35
N ALA A 109 -9.90 5.46 3.39
CA ALA A 109 -11.01 6.37 3.12
C ALA A 109 -12.10 6.31 4.20
N GLY A 110 -11.99 5.37 5.15
CA GLY A 110 -13.00 5.20 6.18
C GLY A 110 -14.25 4.46 5.72
N ALA A 111 -14.18 3.78 4.57
CA ALA A 111 -15.28 2.96 4.10
C ALA A 111 -15.47 1.78 5.05
N LYS A 112 -16.69 1.64 5.56
CA LYS A 112 -17.00 0.51 6.43
C LYS A 112 -17.49 -0.65 5.56
N SER A 113 -16.91 -1.81 5.78
CA SER A 113 -17.45 -3.05 5.20
C SER A 113 -18.60 -3.50 6.08
N ASP A 114 -19.76 -3.14 5.69
CA ASP A 114 -20.95 -3.57 6.39
C ASP A 114 -21.48 -4.86 5.79
#